data_b57297c4342e4c035eb34377109168fa
#
_entry.id   b57297c4342e4c035eb34377109168fa
#
_cell.length_a   1.000
_cell.length_b   1.000
_cell.length_c   1.000
_cell.angle_alpha   90.00
_cell.angle_beta   90.00
_cell.angle_gamma   90.00
#
_symmetry.space_group_name_H-M   'P 1'
#
loop_
_entity.id
_entity.type
_entity.pdbx_description
1 polymer ?
#
loop_
_entity_poly.entity_id
_entity_poly.type
_entity_poly.pdbx_seq_one_letter_code
_entity_poly.pdbx_strand_id
1 'polypeptide(L)'
;MMNITKPSPRHLSVMVCFSVMSLVGAAPDTKPLESSKFGLTVSEYAPGGSDQISLKTPTHIAFGPNGEEIITDLKNNRFLYRDGPGVEFKVSPVPVRGHHSVVYNPADKLYYANDTENHRLISFADLSKVTIAAQTNKIRGVPLKRPHDTVIDPATGWIYALNPNSGHVFRFTAIGKNESVLSLGKHLGGYSRSLTFTNGRLYVIGSATGRIVEVLDWDKAEVKVYNSFGKKRKAPAGSWSKTGLVLNDVEFFNGFWYASSYFTASYAKGTNPDENKFIRFKTLDDFVSGKWEDLSSLVADGMTPYYMTVRGQSLYLAIFDHSKVGEGDVILRMSPLKK
;
A
#
# COMPACT_ATOMS: atom_id res chain seq x y z
N MET A 1 -58.12 -10.27 -66.39
CA MET A 1 -57.12 -11.10 -65.67
C MET A 1 -56.90 -10.48 -64.29
N MET A 2 -57.52 -11.03 -63.28
CA MET A 2 -57.42 -10.57 -61.88
C MET A 2 -56.34 -11.38 -61.18
N ASN A 3 -55.29 -10.72 -60.71
CA ASN A 3 -54.27 -11.35 -59.90
C ASN A 3 -54.67 -11.27 -58.40
N ILE A 4 -54.90 -12.41 -57.82
CA ILE A 4 -55.21 -12.58 -56.38
C ILE A 4 -53.88 -12.77 -55.64
N THR A 5 -53.47 -11.78 -54.86
CA THR A 5 -52.32 -11.90 -53.94
C THR A 5 -52.79 -12.51 -52.63
N LYS A 6 -52.13 -13.62 -52.20
CA LYS A 6 -52.34 -14.30 -50.92
C LYS A 6 -51.78 -13.47 -49.77
N PRO A 7 -52.43 -13.45 -48.60
CA PRO A 7 -51.84 -12.83 -47.40
C PRO A 7 -50.76 -13.69 -46.75
N SER A 8 -49.68 -13.02 -46.35
CA SER A 8 -48.56 -13.56 -45.58
C SER A 8 -48.96 -13.85 -44.13
N PRO A 9 -48.48 -14.91 -43.45
CA PRO A 9 -48.77 -15.19 -42.06
C PRO A 9 -48.00 -14.24 -41.13
N ARG A 10 -48.72 -13.61 -40.21
CA ARG A 10 -48.15 -12.81 -39.13
C ARG A 10 -47.50 -13.74 -38.12
N HIS A 11 -46.19 -13.63 -37.99
CA HIS A 11 -45.45 -14.22 -36.89
C HIS A 11 -45.74 -13.45 -35.60
N LEU A 12 -46.40 -14.11 -34.67
CA LEU A 12 -46.61 -13.66 -33.30
C LEU A 12 -45.30 -13.92 -32.53
N SER A 13 -44.46 -12.87 -32.34
CA SER A 13 -43.29 -12.96 -31.47
C SER A 13 -43.74 -12.90 -30.02
N VAL A 14 -43.72 -14.04 -29.36
CA VAL A 14 -43.87 -14.12 -27.91
C VAL A 14 -42.55 -13.66 -27.29
N MET A 15 -42.56 -12.47 -26.74
CA MET A 15 -41.41 -11.90 -26.00
C MET A 15 -41.41 -12.55 -24.60
N VAL A 16 -40.61 -13.62 -24.44
CA VAL A 16 -40.34 -14.20 -23.14
C VAL A 16 -39.34 -13.29 -22.43
N CYS A 17 -39.80 -12.47 -21.50
CA CYS A 17 -38.94 -11.77 -20.56
C CYS A 17 -38.32 -12.78 -19.61
N PHE A 18 -37.08 -13.16 -19.86
CA PHE A 18 -36.25 -13.79 -18.85
C PHE A 18 -35.85 -12.70 -17.85
N SER A 19 -36.50 -12.69 -16.70
CA SER A 19 -35.98 -12.02 -15.52
C SER A 19 -34.68 -12.76 -15.12
N VAL A 20 -33.54 -12.20 -15.51
CA VAL A 20 -32.24 -12.62 -14.94
C VAL A 20 -32.27 -12.11 -13.50
N MET A 21 -32.75 -12.95 -12.59
CA MET A 21 -32.38 -12.83 -11.18
C MET A 21 -30.85 -13.00 -11.14
N SER A 22 -30.14 -11.88 -11.01
CA SER A 22 -28.75 -11.90 -10.61
C SER A 22 -28.71 -12.50 -9.21
N LEU A 23 -28.41 -13.78 -9.14
CA LEU A 23 -27.88 -14.38 -7.91
C LEU A 23 -26.59 -13.62 -7.62
N VAL A 24 -26.69 -12.63 -6.73
CA VAL A 24 -25.54 -12.07 -6.04
C VAL A 24 -25.02 -13.24 -5.20
N GLY A 25 -24.10 -14.02 -5.79
CA GLY A 25 -23.37 -15.03 -5.07
C GLY A 25 -22.63 -14.32 -3.95
N ALA A 26 -22.88 -14.70 -2.71
CA ALA A 26 -21.97 -14.39 -1.61
C ALA A 26 -20.56 -14.77 -2.07
N ALA A 27 -19.62 -13.85 -1.95
CA ALA A 27 -18.22 -14.16 -2.24
C ALA A 27 -17.86 -15.43 -1.46
N PRO A 28 -17.18 -16.40 -2.08
CA PRO A 28 -16.82 -17.60 -1.39
C PRO A 28 -16.04 -17.25 -0.13
N ASP A 29 -16.46 -17.80 1.01
CA ASP A 29 -15.68 -17.82 2.25
C ASP A 29 -14.34 -18.50 1.91
N THR A 30 -13.35 -17.71 1.48
CA THR A 30 -12.03 -18.24 1.16
C THR A 30 -11.41 -18.69 2.47
N LYS A 31 -11.34 -20.00 2.67
CA LYS A 31 -10.66 -20.56 3.86
C LYS A 31 -9.26 -19.97 3.92
N PRO A 32 -8.82 -19.55 5.11
CA PRO A 32 -7.46 -19.07 5.28
C PRO A 32 -6.45 -20.09 4.72
N LEU A 33 -5.51 -19.61 3.93
CA LEU A 33 -4.41 -20.44 3.44
C LEU A 33 -3.42 -20.63 4.58
N GLU A 34 -3.34 -21.85 5.10
CA GLU A 34 -2.31 -22.21 6.07
C GLU A 34 -1.03 -22.63 5.34
N SER A 35 0.05 -21.90 5.60
CA SER A 35 1.37 -22.26 5.09
C SER A 35 2.26 -22.74 6.23
N SER A 36 2.30 -24.07 6.42
CA SER A 36 3.21 -24.70 7.37
C SER A 36 4.68 -24.40 7.07
N LYS A 37 5.03 -24.28 5.78
CA LYS A 37 6.38 -23.91 5.32
C LYS A 37 6.85 -22.58 5.91
N PHE A 38 5.97 -21.60 6.00
CA PHE A 38 6.33 -20.25 6.49
C PHE A 38 5.84 -19.99 7.92
N GLY A 39 5.06 -20.91 8.50
CA GLY A 39 4.46 -20.74 9.81
C GLY A 39 3.45 -19.59 9.86
N LEU A 40 2.73 -19.36 8.76
CA LEU A 40 1.77 -18.26 8.58
C LEU A 40 0.40 -18.79 8.16
N THR A 41 -0.63 -18.14 8.67
CA THR A 41 -2.00 -18.16 8.12
C THR A 41 -2.20 -16.89 7.32
N VAL A 42 -2.73 -17.01 6.10
CA VAL A 42 -3.03 -15.90 5.20
C VAL A 42 -4.51 -15.91 4.87
N SER A 43 -5.17 -14.79 4.97
CA SER A 43 -6.57 -14.61 4.60
C SER A 43 -6.81 -13.28 3.92
N GLU A 44 -7.78 -13.22 3.05
CA GLU A 44 -8.34 -11.94 2.60
C GLU A 44 -8.97 -11.25 3.80
N TYR A 45 -8.73 -9.96 3.93
CA TYR A 45 -9.17 -9.17 5.06
C TYR A 45 -10.20 -8.12 4.67
N ALA A 46 -9.98 -7.45 3.57
CA ALA A 46 -10.84 -6.40 3.06
C ALA A 46 -10.70 -6.26 1.53
N PRO A 47 -11.79 -6.00 0.78
CA PRO A 47 -13.16 -6.00 1.30
C PRO A 47 -13.57 -7.42 1.73
N GLY A 48 -14.36 -7.53 2.79
CA GLY A 48 -14.92 -8.84 3.21
C GLY A 48 -16.08 -9.26 2.29
N GLY A 49 -16.45 -10.54 2.34
CA GLY A 49 -17.44 -11.14 1.42
C GLY A 49 -18.85 -10.53 1.43
N SER A 50 -19.21 -9.69 2.41
CA SER A 50 -20.46 -8.90 2.44
C SER A 50 -20.29 -7.46 1.96
N ASP A 51 -19.04 -6.98 1.79
CA ASP A 51 -18.77 -5.62 1.39
C ASP A 51 -19.07 -5.44 -0.10
N GLN A 52 -20.06 -4.62 -0.45
CA GLN A 52 -20.37 -4.26 -1.85
C GLN A 52 -19.37 -3.24 -2.44
N ILE A 53 -18.26 -3.01 -1.78
CA ILE A 53 -17.24 -2.02 -2.13
C ILE A 53 -16.10 -2.70 -2.87
N SER A 54 -15.91 -2.34 -4.15
CA SER A 54 -14.72 -2.75 -4.89
C SER A 54 -13.56 -1.77 -4.66
N LEU A 55 -12.39 -2.29 -4.33
CA LEU A 55 -11.15 -1.52 -4.27
C LEU A 55 -10.59 -1.29 -5.67
N LYS A 56 -9.86 -0.17 -5.84
CA LYS A 56 -9.05 0.08 -7.03
C LYS A 56 -7.66 0.58 -6.65
N THR A 57 -6.70 -0.30 -6.73
CA THR A 57 -5.32 -0.06 -6.32
C THR A 57 -5.25 0.38 -4.84
N PRO A 58 -5.66 -0.46 -3.89
CA PRO A 58 -5.46 -0.17 -2.49
C PRO A 58 -3.97 -0.08 -2.20
N THR A 59 -3.55 0.95 -1.48
CA THR A 59 -2.12 1.15 -1.22
C THR A 59 -1.76 0.91 0.23
N HIS A 60 -2.68 1.13 1.17
CA HIS A 60 -2.36 1.03 2.59
C HIS A 60 -3.63 0.71 3.39
N ILE A 61 -3.45 0.05 4.54
CA ILE A 61 -4.45 0.00 5.60
C ILE A 61 -3.85 0.61 6.85
N ALA A 62 -4.58 1.52 7.48
CA ALA A 62 -4.24 2.13 8.76
C ALA A 62 -5.29 1.80 9.81
N PHE A 63 -4.94 2.07 11.06
CA PHE A 63 -5.79 1.81 12.19
C PHE A 63 -5.89 3.05 13.08
N GLY A 64 -7.11 3.39 13.47
CA GLY A 64 -7.39 4.48 14.39
C GLY A 64 -7.31 4.04 15.86
N PRO A 65 -7.52 5.00 16.78
CA PRO A 65 -7.32 4.79 18.22
C PRO A 65 -8.34 3.84 18.87
N ASN A 66 -9.57 3.81 18.37
CA ASN A 66 -10.65 2.97 18.91
C ASN A 66 -10.85 1.68 18.11
N GLY A 67 -9.92 1.36 17.21
CA GLY A 67 -10.02 0.18 16.35
C GLY A 67 -10.57 0.45 14.97
N GLU A 68 -10.76 1.72 14.63
CA GLU A 68 -11.11 2.11 13.26
C GLU A 68 -10.10 1.55 12.27
N GLU A 69 -10.59 1.16 11.11
CA GLU A 69 -9.80 0.66 9.99
C GLU A 69 -10.00 1.57 8.78
N ILE A 70 -8.87 1.94 8.15
CA ILE A 70 -8.87 2.92 7.08
C ILE A 70 -8.07 2.37 5.92
N ILE A 71 -8.70 2.22 4.75
CA ILE A 71 -8.04 1.78 3.52
C ILE A 71 -7.86 2.99 2.60
N THR A 72 -6.65 3.16 2.09
CA THR A 72 -6.38 4.10 1.01
C THR A 72 -6.68 3.45 -0.33
N ASP A 73 -7.78 3.88 -0.97
CA ASP A 73 -8.27 3.38 -2.25
C ASP A 73 -7.85 4.35 -3.37
N LEU A 74 -6.59 4.23 -3.79
CA LEU A 74 -5.84 5.23 -4.55
C LEU A 74 -6.54 5.66 -5.85
N LYS A 75 -6.93 4.72 -6.70
CA LYS A 75 -7.51 5.02 -8.02
C LYS A 75 -8.95 5.52 -7.93
N ASN A 76 -9.62 5.27 -6.81
CA ASN A 76 -10.92 5.86 -6.52
C ASN A 76 -10.81 7.23 -5.81
N ASN A 77 -9.59 7.68 -5.46
CA ASN A 77 -9.34 8.94 -4.76
C ASN A 77 -10.15 9.08 -3.47
N ARG A 78 -10.21 8.03 -2.64
CA ARG A 78 -11.01 8.01 -1.42
C ARG A 78 -10.34 7.22 -0.31
N PHE A 79 -10.66 7.55 0.93
CA PHE A 79 -10.52 6.63 2.05
C PHE A 79 -11.81 5.82 2.20
N LEU A 80 -11.65 4.54 2.46
CA LEU A 80 -12.69 3.72 3.06
C LEU A 80 -12.38 3.57 4.53
N TYR A 81 -13.39 3.66 5.38
CA TYR A 81 -13.22 3.45 6.82
C TYR A 81 -14.37 2.67 7.42
N ARG A 82 -14.08 1.98 8.51
CA ARG A 82 -15.06 1.33 9.36
C ARG A 82 -14.67 1.43 10.84
N ASP A 83 -15.63 1.30 11.73
CA ASP A 83 -15.45 1.48 13.17
C ASP A 83 -14.82 0.24 13.85
N GLY A 84 -14.52 -0.80 13.09
CA GLY A 84 -13.85 -2.02 13.54
C GLY A 84 -14.12 -3.23 12.66
N PRO A 85 -13.50 -4.38 12.95
CA PRO A 85 -13.70 -5.61 12.21
C PRO A 85 -15.17 -6.05 12.16
N GLY A 86 -15.63 -6.48 10.99
CA GLY A 86 -17.01 -6.96 10.81
C GLY A 86 -18.06 -5.86 10.63
N VAL A 87 -17.67 -4.59 10.73
CA VAL A 87 -18.52 -3.45 10.36
C VAL A 87 -18.32 -3.14 8.89
N GLU A 88 -19.38 -2.75 8.18
CA GLU A 88 -19.32 -2.36 6.77
C GLU A 88 -18.45 -1.11 6.56
N PHE A 89 -17.66 -1.10 5.50
CA PHE A 89 -16.87 0.06 5.12
C PHE A 89 -17.75 1.19 4.59
N LYS A 90 -17.42 2.41 4.99
CA LYS A 90 -18.02 3.67 4.55
C LYS A 90 -16.99 4.47 3.74
N VAL A 91 -17.48 5.27 2.80
CA VAL A 91 -16.64 6.22 2.08
C VAL A 91 -16.43 7.47 2.92
N SER A 92 -15.17 7.83 3.15
CA SER A 92 -14.84 9.09 3.82
C SER A 92 -15.01 10.27 2.86
N PRO A 93 -15.65 11.37 3.29
CA PRO A 93 -15.78 12.58 2.49
C PRO A 93 -14.50 13.46 2.50
N VAL A 94 -13.43 13.06 3.19
CA VAL A 94 -12.17 13.81 3.21
C VAL A 94 -11.61 13.90 1.78
N PRO A 95 -11.37 15.14 1.26
CA PRO A 95 -10.96 15.30 -0.13
C PRO A 95 -9.48 14.99 -0.31
N VAL A 96 -9.19 13.91 -1.02
CA VAL A 96 -7.83 13.45 -1.35
C VAL A 96 -7.73 13.04 -2.82
N ARG A 97 -6.51 13.09 -3.37
CA ARG A 97 -6.24 12.67 -4.72
C ARG A 97 -4.91 11.91 -4.83
N GLY A 98 -4.97 10.69 -5.34
CA GLY A 98 -3.79 9.85 -5.56
C GLY A 98 -2.97 9.61 -4.28
N HIS A 99 -3.64 9.53 -3.14
CA HIS A 99 -3.04 9.35 -1.83
C HIS A 99 -2.53 7.92 -1.64
N HIS A 100 -1.43 7.78 -0.90
CA HIS A 100 -0.80 6.47 -0.70
C HIS A 100 -0.89 5.97 0.73
N SER A 101 -0.84 6.84 1.73
CA SER A 101 -0.95 6.45 3.13
C SER A 101 -1.72 7.46 3.97
N VAL A 102 -2.23 6.98 5.09
CA VAL A 102 -2.81 7.75 6.18
C VAL A 102 -2.38 7.13 7.49
N VAL A 103 -2.10 7.94 8.50
CA VAL A 103 -1.70 7.47 9.83
C VAL A 103 -2.40 8.30 10.90
N TYR A 104 -2.66 7.69 12.06
CA TYR A 104 -3.21 8.39 13.23
C TYR A 104 -2.09 8.74 14.21
N ASN A 105 -1.99 10.00 14.61
CA ASN A 105 -1.05 10.45 15.63
C ASN A 105 -1.76 10.54 17.01
N PRO A 106 -1.42 9.69 17.98
CA PRO A 106 -2.05 9.72 19.29
C PRO A 106 -1.68 10.97 20.11
N ALA A 107 -0.58 11.66 19.77
CA ALA A 107 -0.11 12.83 20.52
C ALA A 107 -1.03 14.05 20.33
N ASP A 108 -1.55 14.27 19.14
CA ASP A 108 -2.47 15.38 18.85
C ASP A 108 -3.88 14.93 18.43
N LYS A 109 -4.09 13.61 18.36
CA LYS A 109 -5.36 12.96 18.00
C LYS A 109 -5.86 13.30 16.60
N LEU A 110 -4.93 13.48 15.66
CA LEU A 110 -5.23 13.76 14.26
C LEU A 110 -4.74 12.63 13.35
N TYR A 111 -5.46 12.46 12.25
CA TYR A 111 -4.98 11.70 11.11
C TYR A 111 -4.11 12.59 10.23
N TYR A 112 -3.07 12.02 9.67
CA TYR A 112 -2.18 12.66 8.69
C TYR A 112 -2.16 11.83 7.42
N ALA A 113 -2.35 12.49 6.27
CA ALA A 113 -2.33 11.82 4.97
C ALA A 113 -1.51 12.60 3.96
N ASN A 114 -0.84 11.86 3.08
CA ASN A 114 -0.26 12.45 1.89
C ASN A 114 -1.33 12.55 0.79
N ASP A 115 -1.62 13.76 0.38
CA ASP A 115 -2.50 14.07 -0.75
C ASP A 115 -1.60 14.28 -1.98
N THR A 116 -1.12 13.15 -2.53
CA THR A 116 0.02 13.04 -3.42
C THR A 116 -0.12 13.85 -4.70
N GLU A 117 -1.23 13.73 -5.41
CA GLU A 117 -1.46 14.43 -6.67
C GLU A 117 -1.72 15.93 -6.46
N ASN A 118 -2.13 16.33 -5.26
CA ASN A 118 -2.28 17.73 -4.87
C ASN A 118 -1.00 18.31 -4.23
N HIS A 119 0.09 17.53 -4.18
CA HIS A 119 1.40 17.96 -3.69
C HIS A 119 1.37 18.52 -2.25
N ARG A 120 0.57 17.95 -1.37
CA ARG A 120 0.40 18.45 0.00
C ARG A 120 0.28 17.32 1.02
N LEU A 121 0.49 17.68 2.29
CA LEU A 121 0.05 16.92 3.45
C LEU A 121 -1.20 17.57 4.02
N ILE A 122 -2.10 16.76 4.52
CA ILE A 122 -3.29 17.19 5.23
C ILE A 122 -3.37 16.51 6.59
N SER A 123 -4.02 17.18 7.55
CA SER A 123 -4.46 16.54 8.79
C SER A 123 -5.94 16.78 9.03
N PHE A 124 -6.60 15.83 9.69
CA PHE A 124 -8.03 15.86 10.00
C PHE A 124 -8.32 15.01 11.23
N ALA A 125 -9.40 15.33 11.94
CA ALA A 125 -9.77 14.65 13.18
C ALA A 125 -10.81 13.55 12.98
N ASP A 126 -11.60 13.62 11.92
CA ASP A 126 -12.80 12.80 11.75
C ASP A 126 -12.94 12.33 10.30
N LEU A 127 -12.95 11.02 10.12
CA LEU A 127 -13.08 10.36 8.81
C LEU A 127 -14.47 10.55 8.18
N SER A 128 -15.47 10.89 8.97
CA SER A 128 -16.85 11.10 8.51
C SER A 128 -17.16 12.54 8.08
N LYS A 129 -16.17 13.45 8.19
CA LYS A 129 -16.35 14.87 7.91
C LYS A 129 -15.39 15.38 6.83
N VAL A 130 -15.83 16.37 6.08
CA VAL A 130 -15.01 17.06 5.04
C VAL A 130 -13.91 17.93 5.65
N THR A 131 -13.93 18.18 6.96
CA THR A 131 -13.10 19.19 7.62
C THR A 131 -11.62 18.77 7.66
N ILE A 132 -10.77 19.56 7.00
CA ILE A 132 -9.32 19.51 7.11
C ILE A 132 -8.89 20.43 8.26
N ALA A 133 -8.15 19.90 9.23
CA ALA A 133 -7.66 20.67 10.39
C ALA A 133 -6.45 21.53 10.01
N ALA A 134 -5.52 21.00 9.22
CA ALA A 134 -4.40 21.72 8.67
C ALA A 134 -3.92 21.11 7.34
N GLN A 135 -3.26 21.92 6.53
CA GLN A 135 -2.61 21.45 5.29
C GLN A 135 -1.34 22.25 5.01
N THR A 136 -0.41 21.64 4.28
CA THR A 136 0.80 22.30 3.82
C THR A 136 1.29 21.70 2.50
N ASN A 137 1.87 22.55 1.64
CA ASN A 137 2.56 22.13 0.42
C ASN A 137 4.09 22.33 0.51
N LYS A 138 4.59 22.70 1.68
CA LYS A 138 6.03 22.85 1.96
C LYS A 138 6.32 22.66 3.45
N ILE A 139 7.52 22.18 3.77
CA ILE A 139 8.04 22.06 5.13
C ILE A 139 9.44 22.69 5.17
N ARG A 140 9.67 23.61 6.11
CA ARG A 140 10.94 24.39 6.19
C ARG A 140 11.31 25.06 4.87
N GLY A 141 10.32 25.52 4.11
CA GLY A 141 10.53 26.13 2.79
C GLY A 141 10.77 25.14 1.65
N VAL A 142 10.98 23.85 1.91
CA VAL A 142 11.14 22.82 0.90
C VAL A 142 9.77 22.39 0.38
N PRO A 143 9.47 22.53 -0.92
CA PRO A 143 8.19 22.12 -1.49
C PRO A 143 7.94 20.62 -1.37
N LEU A 144 6.72 20.25 -1.03
CA LEU A 144 6.24 18.88 -1.17
C LEU A 144 5.99 18.60 -2.65
N LYS A 145 6.61 17.53 -3.15
CA LYS A 145 6.46 17.09 -4.55
C LYS A 145 5.99 15.65 -4.56
N ARG A 146 4.67 15.46 -4.67
CA ARG A 146 4.02 14.16 -4.63
C ARG A 146 4.40 13.37 -3.38
N PRO A 147 4.19 13.91 -2.15
CA PRO A 147 4.54 13.19 -0.92
C PRO A 147 3.92 11.80 -0.98
N HIS A 148 4.72 10.77 -0.66
CA HIS A 148 4.34 9.41 -1.02
C HIS A 148 4.00 8.57 0.19
N ASP A 149 4.67 8.79 1.31
CA ASP A 149 4.40 8.04 2.53
C ASP A 149 4.54 8.91 3.77
N THR A 150 3.87 8.49 4.83
CA THR A 150 3.85 9.15 6.14
C THR A 150 3.81 8.09 7.23
N VAL A 151 4.74 8.17 8.19
CA VAL A 151 4.77 7.30 9.37
C VAL A 151 4.92 8.11 10.66
N ILE A 152 4.68 7.50 11.79
CA ILE A 152 4.74 8.14 13.11
C ILE A 152 5.65 7.33 14.03
N ASP A 153 6.44 8.04 14.81
CA ASP A 153 7.04 7.50 16.02
C ASP A 153 5.99 7.53 17.14
N PRO A 154 5.43 6.39 17.54
CA PRO A 154 4.35 6.37 18.53
C PRO A 154 4.79 6.77 19.94
N ALA A 155 6.09 6.72 20.22
CA ALA A 155 6.63 7.08 21.54
C ALA A 155 6.76 8.60 21.72
N THR A 156 7.08 9.31 20.66
CA THR A 156 7.37 10.77 20.70
C THR A 156 6.31 11.62 19.98
N GLY A 157 5.48 11.00 19.14
CA GLY A 157 4.52 11.71 18.29
C GLY A 157 5.16 12.43 17.10
N TRP A 158 6.46 12.19 16.82
CA TRP A 158 7.08 12.69 15.60
C TRP A 158 6.46 12.05 14.36
N ILE A 159 6.14 12.88 13.40
CA ILE A 159 5.59 12.50 12.10
C ILE A 159 6.70 12.63 11.07
N TYR A 160 6.83 11.63 10.23
CA TYR A 160 7.78 11.62 9.11
C TYR A 160 7.02 11.53 7.80
N ALA A 161 7.40 12.32 6.81
CA ALA A 161 6.82 12.30 5.47
C ALA A 161 7.92 12.29 4.40
N LEU A 162 7.65 11.67 3.25
CA LEU A 162 8.64 11.41 2.20
C LEU A 162 8.30 12.12 0.89
N ASN A 163 9.27 12.86 0.36
CA ASN A 163 9.30 13.27 -1.03
C ASN A 163 10.02 12.22 -1.89
N PRO A 164 9.34 11.50 -2.78
CA PRO A 164 9.90 10.31 -3.45
C PRO A 164 11.06 10.61 -4.39
N ASN A 165 11.00 11.66 -5.18
CA ASN A 165 11.99 11.94 -6.22
C ASN A 165 13.25 12.65 -5.71
N SER A 166 13.11 13.44 -4.67
CA SER A 166 14.24 14.20 -4.09
C SER A 166 14.91 13.48 -2.93
N GLY A 167 14.26 12.45 -2.38
CA GLY A 167 14.72 11.75 -1.18
C GLY A 167 14.77 12.66 0.06
N HIS A 168 13.98 13.74 0.10
CA HIS A 168 13.78 14.50 1.31
C HIS A 168 12.82 13.76 2.23
N VAL A 169 13.21 13.58 3.47
CA VAL A 169 12.34 13.15 4.55
C VAL A 169 12.10 14.33 5.46
N PHE A 170 10.86 14.61 5.75
CA PHE A 170 10.42 15.67 6.65
C PHE A 170 10.08 15.09 8.00
N ARG A 171 10.42 15.80 9.09
CA ARG A 171 10.05 15.46 10.46
C ARG A 171 9.37 16.66 11.10
N PHE A 172 8.26 16.45 11.77
CA PHE A 172 7.49 17.49 12.45
C PHE A 172 6.58 16.89 13.54
N THR A 173 6.10 17.68 14.49
CA THR A 173 5.14 17.21 15.52
C THR A 173 3.69 17.52 15.16
N ALA A 174 3.47 18.55 14.38
CA ALA A 174 2.22 18.89 13.70
C ALA A 174 2.56 19.77 12.50
N ILE A 175 1.65 19.91 11.54
CA ILE A 175 1.86 20.80 10.38
C ILE A 175 2.14 22.22 10.90
N GLY A 176 3.30 22.78 10.54
CA GLY A 176 3.78 24.07 11.01
C GLY A 176 4.51 24.05 12.36
N LYS A 177 4.74 22.91 12.98
CA LYS A 177 5.38 22.81 14.30
C LYS A 177 6.60 21.88 14.30
N ASN A 178 7.72 22.37 14.87
CA ASN A 178 8.95 21.60 15.06
C ASN A 178 9.49 20.94 13.77
N GLU A 179 9.34 21.65 12.65
CA GLU A 179 9.68 21.12 11.34
C GLU A 179 11.20 21.01 11.12
N SER A 180 11.62 19.90 10.55
CA SER A 180 12.99 19.67 10.07
C SER A 180 12.99 18.82 8.80
N VAL A 181 14.09 18.86 8.05
CA VAL A 181 14.25 18.17 6.76
C VAL A 181 15.59 17.45 6.74
N LEU A 182 15.56 16.18 6.37
CA LEU A 182 16.73 15.36 6.12
C LEU A 182 16.84 15.01 4.63
N SER A 183 17.96 15.31 4.00
CA SER A 183 18.21 15.03 2.60
C SER A 183 18.94 13.70 2.43
N LEU A 184 18.26 12.69 1.92
CA LEU A 184 18.79 11.33 1.72
C LEU A 184 18.96 10.96 0.24
N GLY A 185 18.77 11.88 -0.70
CA GLY A 185 18.80 11.59 -2.14
C GLY A 185 20.06 10.87 -2.60
N LYS A 186 21.25 11.24 -2.08
CA LYS A 186 22.52 10.58 -2.39
C LYS A 186 22.58 9.11 -1.94
N HIS A 187 21.85 8.75 -0.88
CA HIS A 187 21.80 7.40 -0.34
C HIS A 187 20.72 6.55 -0.99
N LEU A 188 19.58 7.17 -1.29
CA LEU A 188 18.42 6.52 -1.92
C LEU A 188 18.61 6.32 -3.43
N GLY A 189 19.30 7.24 -4.09
CA GLY A 189 19.76 7.09 -5.48
C GLY A 189 18.64 7.13 -6.52
N GLY A 190 17.61 7.91 -6.29
CA GLY A 190 16.49 8.09 -7.21
C GLY A 190 15.14 8.03 -6.51
N TYR A 191 14.17 7.37 -7.12
CA TYR A 191 12.82 7.26 -6.57
C TYR A 191 12.80 6.42 -5.29
N SER A 192 12.22 6.96 -4.24
CA SER A 192 11.94 6.29 -2.97
C SER A 192 10.43 6.18 -2.76
N ARG A 193 9.98 5.19 -1.99
CA ARG A 193 8.56 4.87 -1.96
C ARG A 193 7.94 4.92 -0.57
N SER A 194 8.56 4.28 0.41
CA SER A 194 7.98 4.17 1.73
C SER A 194 8.92 4.56 2.86
N LEU A 195 8.33 4.73 4.01
CA LEU A 195 8.96 4.89 5.31
C LEU A 195 8.48 3.76 6.21
N THR A 196 9.35 3.29 7.09
CA THR A 196 8.99 2.36 8.16
C THR A 196 9.55 2.88 9.47
N PHE A 197 8.73 2.98 10.49
CA PHE A 197 9.21 3.28 11.84
C PHE A 197 9.01 2.05 12.72
N THR A 198 10.10 1.41 13.08
CA THR A 198 10.06 0.20 13.91
C THR A 198 11.30 0.12 14.80
N ASN A 199 11.15 -0.49 15.98
CA ASN A 199 12.23 -0.63 16.97
C ASN A 199 12.92 0.70 17.33
N GLY A 200 12.15 1.80 17.35
CA GLY A 200 12.66 3.14 17.67
C GLY A 200 13.54 3.76 16.58
N ARG A 201 13.48 3.25 15.34
CA ARG A 201 14.27 3.73 14.20
C ARG A 201 13.44 3.95 12.96
N LEU A 202 13.85 4.94 12.18
CA LEU A 202 13.28 5.25 10.88
C LEU A 202 14.08 4.57 9.78
N TYR A 203 13.36 3.89 8.88
CA TYR A 203 13.88 3.31 7.65
C TYR A 203 13.24 3.97 6.45
N VAL A 204 14.04 4.26 5.42
CA VAL A 204 13.59 4.89 4.18
C VAL A 204 13.90 3.98 3.01
N ILE A 205 12.89 3.71 2.19
CA ILE A 205 12.97 2.68 1.15
C ILE A 205 13.23 3.32 -0.21
N GLY A 206 14.43 3.10 -0.72
CA GLY A 206 14.86 3.54 -2.05
C GLY A 206 14.44 2.55 -3.12
N SER A 207 13.25 2.73 -3.70
CA SER A 207 12.68 1.81 -4.68
C SER A 207 13.53 1.66 -5.93
N ALA A 208 13.97 2.77 -6.52
CA ALA A 208 14.77 2.73 -7.75
C ALA A 208 16.11 2.02 -7.60
N THR A 209 16.60 1.84 -6.38
CA THR A 209 17.91 1.22 -6.10
C THR A 209 17.81 -0.07 -5.32
N GLY A 210 16.65 -0.42 -4.79
CA GLY A 210 16.47 -1.55 -3.89
C GLY A 210 17.23 -1.38 -2.57
N ARG A 211 17.33 -0.15 -2.07
CA ARG A 211 18.04 0.18 -0.83
C ARG A 211 17.10 0.37 0.34
N ILE A 212 17.56 -0.04 1.50
CA ILE A 212 16.97 0.32 2.78
C ILE A 212 17.98 1.26 3.47
N VAL A 213 17.54 2.45 3.84
CA VAL A 213 18.37 3.45 4.54
C VAL A 213 17.85 3.59 5.97
N GLU A 214 18.64 3.14 6.94
CA GLU A 214 18.36 3.32 8.36
C GLU A 214 18.90 4.68 8.81
N VAL A 215 18.08 5.50 9.44
CA VAL A 215 18.50 6.77 10.05
C VAL A 215 18.99 6.48 11.47
N LEU A 216 20.31 6.64 11.68
CA LEU A 216 20.95 6.41 12.97
C LEU A 216 20.88 7.65 13.87
N ASP A 217 21.13 8.82 13.29
CA ASP A 217 21.04 10.13 13.97
C ASP A 217 20.45 11.15 12.97
N TRP A 218 19.27 11.66 13.29
CA TRP A 218 18.58 12.62 12.44
C TRP A 218 19.32 13.94 12.32
N ASP A 219 19.82 14.45 13.45
CA ASP A 219 20.39 15.80 13.50
C ASP A 219 21.81 15.86 12.91
N LYS A 220 22.54 14.75 12.95
CA LYS A 220 23.85 14.58 12.29
C LYS A 220 23.74 14.06 10.85
N ALA A 221 22.53 13.73 10.40
CA ALA A 221 22.29 13.05 9.12
C ALA A 221 23.11 11.75 8.97
N GLU A 222 23.31 11.05 10.08
CA GLU A 222 24.03 9.78 10.10
C GLU A 222 23.11 8.64 9.70
N VAL A 223 23.52 7.85 8.71
CA VAL A 223 22.72 6.75 8.17
C VAL A 223 23.53 5.51 7.89
N LYS A 224 22.86 4.36 7.93
CA LYS A 224 23.39 3.09 7.41
C LYS A 224 22.59 2.66 6.18
N VAL A 225 23.29 2.25 5.12
CA VAL A 225 22.67 1.86 3.85
C VAL A 225 22.82 0.37 3.63
N TYR A 226 21.68 -0.31 3.44
CA TYR A 226 21.61 -1.71 3.10
C TYR A 226 21.19 -1.84 1.62
N ASN A 227 22.04 -2.49 0.82
CA ASN A 227 21.75 -2.72 -0.59
C ASN A 227 21.23 -4.14 -0.80
N SER A 228 20.14 -4.33 -1.52
CA SER A 228 19.74 -5.66 -1.94
C SER A 228 20.86 -6.30 -2.78
N PHE A 229 21.15 -7.57 -2.52
CA PHE A 229 22.11 -8.41 -3.27
C PHE A 229 23.59 -8.10 -3.13
N GLY A 230 24.02 -7.12 -2.35
CA GLY A 230 25.43 -6.76 -2.27
C GLY A 230 26.03 -6.33 -3.62
N LYS A 231 27.37 -6.19 -3.65
CA LYS A 231 28.08 -5.68 -4.84
C LYS A 231 28.15 -6.65 -6.04
N LYS A 232 27.78 -7.93 -5.87
CA LYS A 232 28.04 -8.99 -6.86
C LYS A 232 26.88 -9.36 -7.75
N ARG A 233 25.65 -8.93 -7.46
CA ARG A 233 24.47 -9.28 -8.26
C ARG A 233 24.17 -8.17 -9.26
N LYS A 234 24.11 -8.54 -10.54
CA LYS A 234 23.61 -7.65 -11.58
C LYS A 234 22.09 -7.70 -11.59
N ALA A 235 21.47 -6.56 -11.70
CA ALA A 235 20.05 -6.48 -11.98
C ALA A 235 19.74 -7.19 -13.30
N PRO A 236 18.59 -7.84 -13.44
CA PRO A 236 18.12 -8.34 -14.71
C PRO A 236 18.14 -7.24 -15.78
N ALA A 237 18.45 -7.61 -17.02
CA ALA A 237 18.47 -6.65 -18.12
C ALA A 237 17.12 -5.95 -18.22
N GLY A 238 17.16 -4.62 -18.25
CA GLY A 238 15.96 -3.81 -18.31
C GLY A 238 15.27 -3.53 -16.97
N SER A 239 15.85 -3.91 -15.82
CA SER A 239 15.33 -3.56 -14.50
C SER A 239 15.42 -2.07 -14.21
N TRP A 240 14.44 -1.55 -13.51
CA TRP A 240 14.47 -0.20 -12.94
C TRP A 240 15.54 -0.08 -11.86
N SER A 241 15.59 -1.08 -11.00
CA SER A 241 16.60 -1.17 -9.96
C SER A 241 17.90 -1.75 -10.49
N LYS A 242 18.99 -1.10 -10.22
CA LYS A 242 20.34 -1.62 -10.53
C LYS A 242 20.72 -2.84 -9.70
N THR A 243 19.93 -3.18 -8.69
CA THR A 243 20.19 -4.26 -7.74
C THR A 243 19.22 -5.44 -7.86
N GLY A 244 18.17 -5.32 -8.70
CA GLY A 244 17.23 -6.41 -9.02
C GLY A 244 15.89 -6.37 -8.32
N LEU A 245 15.77 -5.70 -7.15
CA LEU A 245 14.49 -5.48 -6.50
C LEU A 245 14.08 -4.01 -6.59
N VAL A 246 12.83 -3.77 -6.94
CA VAL A 246 12.20 -2.46 -6.83
C VAL A 246 11.31 -2.48 -5.61
N LEU A 247 11.88 -2.15 -4.46
CA LEU A 247 11.17 -2.24 -3.20
C LEU A 247 9.99 -1.29 -3.14
N ASN A 248 8.86 -1.79 -2.67
CA ASN A 248 7.73 -0.96 -2.30
C ASN A 248 7.82 -0.56 -0.84
N ASP A 249 7.99 -1.56 0.01
CA ASP A 249 7.90 -1.39 1.44
C ASP A 249 8.71 -2.45 2.18
N VAL A 250 9.02 -2.15 3.45
CA VAL A 250 9.71 -3.07 4.36
C VAL A 250 9.11 -2.91 5.74
N GLU A 251 8.73 -4.03 6.37
CA GLU A 251 8.18 -4.03 7.73
C GLU A 251 8.80 -5.11 8.61
N PHE A 252 8.92 -4.84 9.91
CA PHE A 252 9.39 -5.82 10.89
C PHE A 252 8.22 -6.44 11.64
N PHE A 253 8.05 -7.75 11.49
CA PHE A 253 6.95 -8.48 12.10
C PHE A 253 7.39 -9.87 12.59
N ASN A 254 7.02 -10.23 13.80
CA ASN A 254 7.23 -11.56 14.39
C ASN A 254 8.67 -12.10 14.21
N GLY A 255 9.67 -11.23 14.47
CA GLY A 255 11.09 -11.60 14.42
C GLY A 255 11.67 -11.73 13.01
N PHE A 256 10.96 -11.26 11.97
CA PHE A 256 11.43 -11.16 10.60
C PHE A 256 11.18 -9.78 10.01
N TRP A 257 12.04 -9.37 9.12
CA TRP A 257 11.77 -8.31 8.17
C TRP A 257 11.03 -8.88 6.97
N TYR A 258 10.01 -8.19 6.53
CA TYR A 258 9.26 -8.48 5.30
C TYR A 258 9.52 -7.37 4.31
N ALA A 259 9.63 -7.71 3.03
CA ALA A 259 9.77 -6.72 1.98
C ALA A 259 8.90 -7.08 0.78
N SER A 260 8.21 -6.08 0.26
CA SER A 260 7.45 -6.16 -0.98
C SER A 260 8.24 -5.49 -2.11
N SER A 261 8.19 -6.09 -3.30
CA SER A 261 8.84 -5.56 -4.50
C SER A 261 7.80 -5.36 -5.59
N TYR A 262 7.90 -4.25 -6.30
CA TYR A 262 6.85 -3.78 -7.18
C TYR A 262 6.98 -4.31 -8.60
N PHE A 263 8.02 -3.92 -9.32
CA PHE A 263 8.19 -4.30 -10.73
C PHE A 263 9.62 -4.07 -11.20
N THR A 264 9.87 -4.58 -12.38
CA THR A 264 11.11 -4.39 -13.12
C THR A 264 10.89 -3.46 -14.31
N ALA A 265 11.82 -3.48 -15.25
CA ALA A 265 11.75 -2.70 -16.48
C ALA A 265 10.55 -2.97 -17.38
N SER A 266 9.88 -4.08 -17.17
CA SER A 266 8.63 -4.37 -17.87
C SER A 266 7.47 -3.46 -17.45
N TYR A 267 7.63 -2.65 -16.41
CA TYR A 267 6.60 -1.70 -15.99
C TYR A 267 6.03 -0.86 -17.12
N ALA A 268 6.86 -0.36 -18.02
CA ALA A 268 6.41 0.40 -19.18
C ALA A 268 5.63 -0.44 -20.20
N LYS A 269 5.71 -1.76 -20.12
CA LYS A 269 5.07 -2.75 -21.00
C LYS A 269 4.03 -3.62 -20.33
N GLY A 270 3.75 -3.35 -19.06
CA GLY A 270 2.94 -4.18 -18.19
C GLY A 270 3.79 -4.89 -17.12
N THR A 271 3.13 -5.32 -16.06
CA THR A 271 3.79 -6.01 -14.95
C THR A 271 4.20 -7.42 -15.37
N ASN A 272 5.44 -7.79 -15.07
CA ASN A 272 5.84 -9.18 -15.14
C ASN A 272 5.58 -9.84 -13.76
N PRO A 273 4.62 -10.77 -13.65
CA PRO A 273 4.26 -11.38 -12.37
C PRO A 273 5.42 -12.14 -11.72
N ASP A 274 6.36 -12.67 -12.51
CA ASP A 274 7.54 -13.40 -12.02
C ASP A 274 8.53 -12.48 -11.26
N GLU A 275 8.36 -11.17 -11.38
CA GLU A 275 9.24 -10.18 -10.79
C GLU A 275 8.63 -9.45 -9.59
N ASN A 276 7.34 -9.61 -9.35
CA ASN A 276 6.71 -9.18 -8.11
C ASN A 276 7.16 -10.13 -7.00
N LYS A 277 7.82 -9.59 -5.99
CA LYS A 277 8.38 -10.40 -4.90
C LYS A 277 7.82 -9.96 -3.56
N PHE A 278 7.45 -10.96 -2.78
CA PHE A 278 7.20 -10.83 -1.36
C PHE A 278 8.18 -11.74 -0.64
N ILE A 279 9.07 -11.16 0.15
CA ILE A 279 10.18 -11.89 0.80
C ILE A 279 10.23 -11.59 2.28
N ARG A 280 10.87 -12.49 3.05
CA ARG A 280 11.25 -12.20 4.43
C ARG A 280 12.67 -12.66 4.75
N PHE A 281 13.28 -12.00 5.71
CA PHE A 281 14.64 -12.24 6.17
C PHE A 281 14.80 -11.93 7.65
N LYS A 282 15.80 -12.50 8.31
CA LYS A 282 16.01 -12.34 9.76
C LYS A 282 16.66 -11.00 10.10
N THR A 283 17.67 -10.62 9.35
CA THR A 283 18.46 -9.40 9.60
C THR A 283 18.62 -8.60 8.30
N LEU A 284 18.88 -7.31 8.42
CA LEU A 284 19.18 -6.48 7.25
C LEU A 284 20.48 -6.90 6.54
N ASP A 285 21.39 -7.56 7.23
CA ASP A 285 22.59 -8.14 6.61
C ASP A 285 22.24 -9.40 5.78
N ASP A 286 21.23 -10.18 6.19
CA ASP A 286 20.69 -11.26 5.36
C ASP A 286 20.07 -10.71 4.07
N PHE A 287 19.37 -9.58 4.15
CA PHE A 287 18.86 -8.89 2.97
C PHE A 287 20.01 -8.50 2.01
N VAL A 288 21.08 -7.91 2.54
CA VAL A 288 22.26 -7.52 1.76
C VAL A 288 22.92 -8.74 1.10
N SER A 289 22.97 -9.87 1.80
CA SER A 289 23.60 -11.10 1.30
C SER A 289 22.69 -11.96 0.43
N GLY A 290 21.41 -11.57 0.27
CA GLY A 290 20.41 -12.32 -0.51
C GLY A 290 19.93 -13.59 0.19
N LYS A 291 20.05 -13.65 1.50
CA LYS A 291 19.56 -14.76 2.34
C LYS A 291 18.15 -14.44 2.82
N TRP A 292 17.17 -14.70 1.97
CA TRP A 292 15.76 -14.52 2.30
C TRP A 292 14.93 -15.72 1.87
N GLU A 293 13.74 -15.78 2.44
CA GLU A 293 12.69 -16.72 2.01
C GLU A 293 11.76 -15.98 1.04
N ASP A 294 11.45 -16.62 -0.09
CA ASP A 294 10.47 -16.12 -1.06
C ASP A 294 9.07 -16.59 -0.67
N LEU A 295 8.23 -15.64 -0.31
CA LEU A 295 6.84 -15.82 0.10
C LEU A 295 5.85 -15.45 -1.01
N SER A 296 6.32 -15.22 -2.24
CA SER A 296 5.47 -14.74 -3.34
C SER A 296 4.31 -15.69 -3.64
N SER A 297 4.46 -16.99 -3.33
CA SER A 297 3.38 -17.98 -3.44
C SER A 297 2.20 -17.76 -2.48
N LEU A 298 2.33 -16.86 -1.50
CA LEU A 298 1.24 -16.44 -0.61
C LEU A 298 0.42 -15.28 -1.20
N VAL A 299 0.89 -14.68 -2.29
CA VAL A 299 0.23 -13.63 -3.05
C VAL A 299 -0.24 -14.24 -4.36
N ALA A 300 -1.47 -13.95 -4.78
CA ALA A 300 -2.01 -14.49 -6.02
C ALA A 300 -1.14 -14.08 -7.23
N ASP A 301 -1.06 -14.97 -8.23
CA ASP A 301 -0.28 -14.74 -9.44
C ASP A 301 -0.70 -13.44 -10.16
N GLY A 302 0.28 -12.66 -10.56
CA GLY A 302 0.06 -11.38 -11.23
C GLY A 302 -0.20 -10.20 -10.30
N MET A 303 -0.47 -10.45 -9.03
CA MET A 303 -0.74 -9.40 -8.05
C MET A 303 0.56 -8.75 -7.56
N THR A 304 0.49 -7.44 -7.36
CA THR A 304 1.59 -6.63 -6.85
C THR A 304 1.46 -6.47 -5.34
N PRO A 305 2.39 -7.02 -4.53
CA PRO A 305 2.47 -6.73 -3.11
C PRO A 305 2.93 -5.28 -2.91
N TYR A 306 2.22 -4.53 -2.08
CA TYR A 306 2.49 -3.10 -1.93
C TYR A 306 2.85 -2.74 -0.49
N TYR A 307 2.16 -1.80 0.16
CA TYR A 307 2.47 -1.40 1.53
C TYR A 307 1.95 -2.38 2.56
N MET A 308 2.70 -2.47 3.62
CA MET A 308 2.41 -3.31 4.78
C MET A 308 2.09 -2.46 6.00
N THR A 309 1.32 -3.02 6.91
CA THR A 309 1.05 -2.43 8.22
C THR A 309 1.03 -3.52 9.27
N VAL A 310 1.76 -3.32 10.35
CA VAL A 310 1.74 -4.25 11.48
C VAL A 310 0.78 -3.76 12.54
N ARG A 311 -0.13 -4.63 12.98
CA ARG A 311 -1.00 -4.38 14.12
C ARG A 311 -1.18 -5.64 14.96
N GLY A 312 -0.77 -5.57 16.22
CA GLY A 312 -0.83 -6.70 17.15
C GLY A 312 -0.04 -7.90 16.59
N GLN A 313 -0.70 -9.03 16.44
CA GLN A 313 -0.12 -10.25 15.91
C GLN A 313 -0.44 -10.48 14.42
N SER A 314 -0.61 -9.42 13.67
CA SER A 314 -0.92 -9.51 12.26
C SER A 314 -0.13 -8.50 11.44
N LEU A 315 0.29 -8.95 10.26
CA LEU A 315 0.82 -8.14 9.17
C LEU A 315 -0.28 -8.04 8.11
N TYR A 316 -0.60 -6.83 7.71
CA TYR A 316 -1.54 -6.53 6.64
C TYR A 316 -0.76 -6.10 5.41
N LEU A 317 -1.14 -6.61 4.25
CA LEU A 317 -0.48 -6.35 2.98
C LEU A 317 -1.53 -5.91 1.95
N ALA A 318 -1.37 -4.71 1.42
CA ALA A 318 -2.16 -4.26 0.26
C ALA A 318 -1.64 -4.97 -1.00
N ILE A 319 -2.55 -5.57 -1.77
CA ILE A 319 -2.22 -6.16 -3.06
C ILE A 319 -3.19 -5.67 -4.14
N PHE A 320 -2.71 -5.52 -5.35
CA PHE A 320 -3.52 -5.12 -6.50
C PHE A 320 -2.95 -5.66 -7.81
N ASP A 321 -3.81 -5.82 -8.82
CA ASP A 321 -3.39 -6.09 -10.19
C ASP A 321 -3.09 -4.78 -10.90
N HIS A 322 -1.83 -4.60 -11.30
CA HIS A 322 -1.41 -3.39 -12.02
C HIS A 322 -1.94 -3.33 -13.46
N SER A 323 -2.19 -4.49 -14.06
CA SER A 323 -2.68 -4.60 -15.44
C SER A 323 -4.21 -4.58 -15.52
N LYS A 324 -4.90 -5.00 -14.44
CA LYS A 324 -6.34 -5.14 -14.36
C LYS A 324 -6.89 -4.46 -13.11
N VAL A 325 -6.78 -3.15 -13.06
CA VAL A 325 -7.19 -2.34 -11.90
C VAL A 325 -8.61 -2.66 -11.44
N GLY A 326 -8.73 -3.09 -10.19
CA GLY A 326 -10.01 -3.43 -9.55
C GLY A 326 -10.37 -4.92 -9.63
N GLU A 327 -9.60 -5.76 -10.34
CA GLU A 327 -9.77 -7.20 -10.32
C GLU A 327 -8.86 -7.84 -9.28
N GLY A 328 -9.43 -8.40 -8.21
CA GLY A 328 -8.66 -9.06 -7.15
C GLY A 328 -7.92 -8.12 -6.20
N ASP A 329 -8.13 -6.81 -6.30
CA ASP A 329 -7.54 -5.80 -5.43
C ASP A 329 -8.06 -5.99 -3.98
N VAL A 330 -7.17 -6.29 -3.03
CA VAL A 330 -7.54 -6.70 -1.67
C VAL A 330 -6.47 -6.36 -0.65
N ILE A 331 -6.85 -6.30 0.62
CA ILE A 331 -5.94 -6.33 1.76
C ILE A 331 -5.83 -7.77 2.26
N LEU A 332 -4.64 -8.33 2.30
CA LEU A 332 -4.36 -9.60 2.96
C LEU A 332 -4.00 -9.38 4.43
N ARG A 333 -4.40 -10.32 5.28
CA ARG A 333 -3.94 -10.43 6.65
C ARG A 333 -3.13 -11.70 6.82
N MET A 334 -1.94 -11.56 7.36
CA MET A 334 -1.03 -12.64 7.71
C MET A 334 -0.83 -12.70 9.20
N SER A 335 -0.96 -13.86 9.80
CA SER A 335 -0.75 -14.08 11.24
C SER A 335 0.08 -15.34 11.46
N PRO A 336 0.86 -15.44 12.56
CA PRO A 336 1.54 -16.68 12.88
C PRO A 336 0.56 -17.84 13.02
N LEU A 337 0.94 -19.01 12.51
CA LEU A 337 0.18 -20.24 12.78
C LEU A 337 0.07 -20.45 14.29
N LYS A 338 -1.13 -20.67 14.76
CA LYS A 338 -1.34 -21.10 16.15
C LYS A 338 -0.74 -22.51 16.30
N LYS A 339 0.18 -22.64 17.22
CA LYS A 339 0.74 -23.94 17.62
C LYS A 339 -0.29 -24.75 18.37
#